data_a0a20225ec1b972065f413536f147753
#
_entry.id   a0a20225ec1b972065f413536f147753
#
_cell.length_a   1.000
_cell.length_b   1.000
_cell.length_c   1.000
_cell.angle_alpha   90.00
_cell.angle_beta   90.00
_cell.angle_gamma   90.00
#
_symmetry.space_group_name_H-M   'P 1'
#
loop_
_entity.id
_entity.type
_entity.pdbx_description
1 polymer ?
#
loop_
_entity_poly.entity_id
_entity_poly.type
_entity_poly.pdbx_seq_one_letter_code
_entity_poly.pdbx_strand_id
1 'polypeptide(L)'
;MITLSETERYPRIALISTHGYVAAHPPLGAADTGGQVVYVLELAKKLGQLGYTVDLYTRQFEDQPEIDDVDERVRVVRIPCGGKDFIPKEYLHRHMMEWCENALRFMKKNDLAYTFINSHYWDAGVAGQRLSEALKVPHLHTPHSIGIWKKRQMETDYPEKADTFELEFNFKERIQHELIIYRSCDMVIATTPVQLDVLIEDYGLKRKHIHMIPPGYDDNRFFPVSEGSRQMLRQRFGFEGKTVLALGRLATNKGYDLLIDGFSVLAEREPEARLHLAVGGENMDEQETTILNQLKDRVKSLNLGDKVIFSGYVADEDLPDIYRAADLFVLSSRYEPFGMTAIEAMASGTPTVVTIHGGLFRAVSYGRHALFADPFDKEDLGITMMKPFKHERLYGRLSRMGAHKARSLFTWTGIAQQLLAVVEGRPMMPVLEESDWAEPWNDGD
;
A
#
# COMPACT_ATOMS: atom_id res chain seq x y z
N MET A 1 2.32 -48.46 -0.08
CA MET A 1 2.60 -47.10 -0.51
C MET A 1 1.29 -46.56 -1.03
N ILE A 2 0.62 -45.71 -0.26
CA ILE A 2 -0.60 -45.02 -0.71
C ILE A 2 -0.07 -43.85 -1.53
N THR A 3 -0.30 -43.89 -2.84
CA THR A 3 -0.05 -42.74 -3.73
C THR A 3 -1.11 -41.70 -3.41
N LEU A 4 -0.71 -40.64 -2.69
CA LEU A 4 -1.53 -39.44 -2.52
C LEU A 4 -1.85 -38.88 -3.92
N SER A 5 -3.10 -38.50 -4.16
CA SER A 5 -3.49 -37.84 -5.41
C SER A 5 -2.72 -36.51 -5.53
N GLU A 6 -2.51 -35.99 -6.73
CA GLU A 6 -1.81 -34.70 -6.93
C GLU A 6 -2.47 -33.54 -6.15
N THR A 7 -3.76 -33.62 -5.87
CA THR A 7 -4.54 -32.69 -5.03
C THR A 7 -4.15 -32.70 -3.55
N GLU A 8 -3.59 -33.79 -3.02
CA GLU A 8 -3.09 -33.87 -1.64
C GLU A 8 -1.64 -33.37 -1.47
N ARG A 9 -0.98 -33.03 -2.57
CA ARG A 9 0.45 -32.68 -2.55
C ARG A 9 0.72 -31.23 -2.15
N TYR A 10 -0.25 -30.33 -2.34
CA TYR A 10 -0.10 -28.91 -2.06
C TYR A 10 -1.39 -28.31 -1.45
N PRO A 11 -1.33 -27.76 -0.22
CA PRO A 11 -2.50 -27.12 0.39
C PRO A 11 -2.94 -25.92 -0.45
N ARG A 12 -4.28 -25.75 -0.58
CA ARG A 12 -4.88 -24.70 -1.41
C ARG A 12 -5.46 -23.58 -0.57
N ILE A 13 -5.24 -22.33 -1.00
CA ILE A 13 -5.70 -21.12 -0.34
C ILE A 13 -6.68 -20.38 -1.27
N ALA A 14 -7.77 -19.85 -0.73
CA ALA A 14 -8.65 -18.93 -1.42
C ALA A 14 -8.37 -17.49 -0.96
N LEU A 15 -7.87 -16.65 -1.85
CA LEU A 15 -7.84 -15.19 -1.67
C LEU A 15 -9.07 -14.60 -2.35
N ILE A 16 -9.76 -13.65 -1.72
CA ILE A 16 -10.97 -13.03 -2.28
C ILE A 16 -10.79 -11.52 -2.38
N SER A 17 -10.87 -10.98 -3.60
CA SER A 17 -10.84 -9.54 -3.88
C SER A 17 -11.83 -9.25 -4.99
N THR A 18 -13.07 -8.86 -4.63
CA THR A 18 -14.23 -8.89 -5.53
C THR A 18 -14.32 -7.70 -6.46
N HIS A 19 -13.81 -6.52 -6.07
CA HIS A 19 -13.85 -5.30 -6.88
C HIS A 19 -12.53 -5.04 -7.62
N GLY A 20 -12.60 -4.17 -8.64
CA GLY A 20 -11.47 -3.78 -9.48
C GLY A 20 -11.10 -4.81 -10.55
N TYR A 21 -10.15 -4.46 -11.39
CA TYR A 21 -9.67 -5.32 -12.48
C TYR A 21 -8.55 -6.24 -12.00
N VAL A 22 -8.93 -7.29 -11.26
CA VAL A 22 -7.97 -8.31 -10.81
C VAL A 22 -7.66 -9.26 -11.98
N ALA A 23 -6.40 -9.32 -12.40
CA ALA A 23 -5.90 -10.10 -13.52
C ALA A 23 -4.44 -10.50 -13.31
N ALA A 24 -3.94 -11.47 -14.10
CA ALA A 24 -2.50 -11.79 -14.11
C ALA A 24 -1.65 -10.56 -14.47
N HIS A 25 -2.16 -9.71 -15.37
CA HIS A 25 -1.60 -8.41 -15.75
C HIS A 25 -2.68 -7.33 -15.58
N PRO A 26 -2.84 -6.74 -14.38
CA PRO A 26 -3.91 -5.79 -14.14
C PRO A 26 -3.67 -4.47 -14.90
N PRO A 27 -4.73 -3.86 -15.47
CA PRO A 27 -4.64 -2.54 -16.09
C PRO A 27 -4.54 -1.46 -15.01
N LEU A 28 -3.33 -1.20 -14.52
CA LEU A 28 -3.08 -0.22 -13.46
C LEU A 28 -3.55 1.17 -13.89
N GLY A 29 -4.30 1.84 -13.01
CA GLY A 29 -4.94 3.12 -13.30
C GLY A 29 -6.41 3.03 -13.70
N ALA A 30 -6.93 1.86 -14.06
CA ALA A 30 -8.36 1.65 -14.26
C ALA A 30 -9.14 1.81 -12.94
N ALA A 31 -10.45 1.99 -13.05
CA ALA A 31 -11.33 2.18 -11.89
C ALA A 31 -11.16 1.05 -10.86
N ASP A 32 -11.02 1.42 -9.59
CA ASP A 32 -10.81 0.50 -8.47
C ASP A 32 -9.61 -0.46 -8.61
N THR A 33 -8.67 -0.15 -9.52
CA THR A 33 -7.45 -0.95 -9.77
C THR A 33 -6.23 -0.19 -9.25
N GLY A 34 -5.90 -0.45 -7.99
CA GLY A 34 -4.82 0.25 -7.27
C GLY A 34 -4.05 -0.68 -6.35
N GLY A 35 -3.53 -0.13 -5.26
CA GLY A 35 -2.65 -0.83 -4.32
C GLY A 35 -3.21 -2.14 -3.76
N GLN A 36 -4.53 -2.29 -3.63
CA GLN A 36 -5.12 -3.55 -3.19
C GLN A 36 -4.94 -4.66 -4.24
N VAL A 37 -5.15 -4.37 -5.53
CA VAL A 37 -4.99 -5.38 -6.61
C VAL A 37 -3.55 -5.84 -6.66
N VAL A 38 -2.59 -4.92 -6.57
CA VAL A 38 -1.15 -5.24 -6.48
C VAL A 38 -0.87 -6.10 -5.24
N TYR A 39 -1.41 -5.71 -4.08
CA TYR A 39 -1.22 -6.45 -2.83
C TYR A 39 -1.68 -7.91 -2.95
N VAL A 40 -2.91 -8.15 -3.41
CA VAL A 40 -3.46 -9.51 -3.46
C VAL A 40 -2.73 -10.38 -4.49
N LEU A 41 -2.30 -9.80 -5.60
CA LEU A 41 -1.56 -10.50 -6.64
C LEU A 41 -0.16 -10.90 -6.19
N GLU A 42 0.59 -9.98 -5.59
CA GLU A 42 1.94 -10.25 -5.09
C GLU A 42 1.92 -11.23 -3.90
N LEU A 43 0.96 -11.09 -2.99
CA LEU A 43 0.74 -12.07 -1.92
C LEU A 43 0.45 -13.47 -2.49
N ALA A 44 -0.43 -13.57 -3.49
CA ALA A 44 -0.77 -14.83 -4.14
C ALA A 44 0.46 -15.49 -4.77
N LYS A 45 1.28 -14.74 -5.53
CA LYS A 45 2.53 -15.22 -6.12
C LYS A 45 3.50 -15.76 -5.06
N LYS A 46 3.67 -15.04 -3.94
CA LYS A 46 4.58 -15.48 -2.88
C LYS A 46 4.08 -16.72 -2.14
N LEU A 47 2.78 -16.82 -1.89
CA LEU A 47 2.19 -18.04 -1.36
C LEU A 47 2.38 -19.24 -2.31
N GLY A 48 2.25 -19.03 -3.63
CA GLY A 48 2.56 -20.02 -4.66
C GLY A 48 4.01 -20.48 -4.61
N GLN A 49 4.97 -19.54 -4.50
CA GLN A 49 6.41 -19.84 -4.36
C GLN A 49 6.74 -20.57 -3.05
N LEU A 50 5.95 -20.38 -1.99
CA LEU A 50 6.07 -21.09 -0.72
C LEU A 50 5.42 -22.49 -0.74
N GLY A 51 4.89 -22.93 -1.88
CA GLY A 51 4.39 -24.30 -2.08
C GLY A 51 2.88 -24.47 -1.91
N TYR A 52 2.11 -23.37 -1.87
CA TYR A 52 0.65 -23.43 -1.84
C TYR A 52 0.06 -23.31 -3.27
N THR A 53 -1.10 -23.92 -3.50
CA THR A 53 -1.92 -23.56 -4.66
C THR A 53 -2.84 -22.41 -4.26
N VAL A 54 -2.92 -21.35 -5.06
CA VAL A 54 -3.70 -20.16 -4.73
C VAL A 54 -4.72 -19.87 -5.81
N ASP A 55 -6.00 -19.87 -5.43
CA ASP A 55 -7.09 -19.36 -6.25
C ASP A 55 -7.45 -17.94 -5.78
N LEU A 56 -7.17 -16.94 -6.61
CA LEU A 56 -7.53 -15.54 -6.35
C LEU A 56 -8.91 -15.26 -6.96
N TYR A 57 -9.93 -15.28 -6.13
CA TYR A 57 -11.33 -15.08 -6.53
C TYR A 57 -11.67 -13.61 -6.69
N THR A 58 -12.30 -13.27 -7.81
CA THR A 58 -12.80 -11.93 -8.10
C THR A 58 -14.16 -11.99 -8.82
N ARG A 59 -14.77 -10.84 -9.03
CA ARG A 59 -15.99 -10.73 -9.83
C ARG A 59 -15.67 -10.83 -11.32
N GLN A 60 -16.49 -11.57 -12.07
CA GLN A 60 -16.52 -11.54 -13.52
C GLN A 60 -17.45 -10.43 -14.01
N PHE A 61 -16.97 -9.57 -14.88
CA PHE A 61 -17.74 -8.51 -15.57
C PHE A 61 -17.12 -8.27 -16.95
N GLU A 62 -17.83 -7.54 -17.81
CA GLU A 62 -17.43 -7.41 -19.21
C GLU A 62 -17.21 -8.80 -19.88
N ASP A 63 -16.32 -8.90 -20.84
CA ASP A 63 -15.99 -10.15 -21.53
C ASP A 63 -14.71 -10.82 -21.01
N GLN A 64 -14.49 -10.70 -19.68
CA GLN A 64 -13.31 -11.28 -19.03
C GLN A 64 -13.38 -12.82 -19.01
N PRO A 65 -12.25 -13.54 -19.17
CA PRO A 65 -12.21 -14.99 -19.07
C PRO A 65 -12.55 -15.48 -17.64
N GLU A 66 -13.13 -16.66 -17.50
CA GLU A 66 -13.45 -17.28 -16.20
C GLU A 66 -12.17 -17.54 -15.38
N ILE A 67 -11.08 -17.97 -16.05
CA ILE A 67 -9.79 -18.28 -15.42
C ILE A 67 -8.68 -17.51 -16.15
N ASP A 68 -7.71 -17.03 -15.38
CA ASP A 68 -6.54 -16.31 -15.86
C ASP A 68 -5.33 -16.80 -15.05
N ASP A 69 -4.44 -17.57 -15.67
CA ASP A 69 -3.29 -18.16 -15.01
C ASP A 69 -2.20 -17.10 -14.77
N VAL A 70 -1.79 -16.94 -13.51
CA VAL A 70 -0.74 -16.00 -13.09
C VAL A 70 0.62 -16.66 -13.14
N ASP A 71 0.72 -17.87 -12.59
CA ASP A 71 1.89 -18.75 -12.66
C ASP A 71 1.48 -20.23 -12.44
N GLU A 72 2.45 -21.14 -12.30
CA GLU A 72 2.21 -22.58 -12.17
C GLU A 72 1.22 -22.97 -11.05
N ARG A 73 1.14 -22.18 -9.99
CA ARG A 73 0.34 -22.46 -8.77
C ARG A 73 -0.65 -21.40 -8.39
N VAL A 74 -0.74 -20.33 -9.15
CA VAL A 74 -1.59 -19.18 -8.87
C VAL A 74 -2.45 -18.86 -10.08
N ARG A 75 -3.76 -18.77 -9.87
CA ARG A 75 -4.71 -18.32 -10.89
C ARG A 75 -5.75 -17.37 -10.35
N VAL A 76 -6.22 -16.47 -11.20
CA VAL A 76 -7.40 -15.66 -10.96
C VAL A 76 -8.63 -16.44 -11.41
N VAL A 77 -9.61 -16.56 -10.54
CA VAL A 77 -10.90 -17.21 -10.81
C VAL A 77 -11.99 -16.15 -10.76
N ARG A 78 -12.67 -15.93 -11.86
CA ARG A 78 -13.72 -14.91 -11.97
C ARG A 78 -15.10 -15.54 -11.85
N ILE A 79 -15.87 -15.03 -10.90
CA ILE A 79 -17.21 -15.51 -10.58
C ILE A 79 -18.23 -14.44 -10.96
N PRO A 80 -19.25 -14.76 -11.79
CA PRO A 80 -20.24 -13.78 -12.22
C PRO A 80 -21.21 -13.41 -11.09
N CYS A 81 -21.58 -12.14 -11.02
CA CYS A 81 -22.71 -11.61 -10.25
C CYS A 81 -23.07 -10.20 -10.72
N GLY A 82 -24.33 -9.79 -10.55
CA GLY A 82 -24.80 -8.43 -10.83
C GLY A 82 -24.72 -8.01 -12.29
N GLY A 83 -24.71 -8.96 -13.22
CA GLY A 83 -24.61 -8.69 -14.65
C GLY A 83 -23.19 -8.43 -15.15
N LYS A 84 -23.07 -7.88 -16.38
CA LYS A 84 -21.77 -7.70 -17.07
C LYS A 84 -21.15 -6.31 -16.88
N ASP A 85 -21.91 -5.31 -16.43
CA ASP A 85 -21.43 -3.94 -16.30
C ASP A 85 -20.51 -3.78 -15.08
N PHE A 86 -19.61 -2.80 -15.12
CA PHE A 86 -18.81 -2.41 -13.97
C PHE A 86 -19.74 -1.93 -12.83
N ILE A 87 -19.52 -2.43 -11.61
CA ILE A 87 -20.24 -2.01 -10.40
C ILE A 87 -19.21 -1.37 -9.44
N PRO A 88 -19.40 -0.11 -9.02
CA PRO A 88 -18.55 0.51 -8.01
C PRO A 88 -18.52 -0.30 -6.70
N LYS A 89 -17.37 -0.37 -6.07
CA LYS A 89 -17.16 -1.16 -4.83
C LYS A 89 -18.09 -0.78 -3.68
N GLU A 90 -18.58 0.46 -3.68
CA GLU A 90 -19.53 0.97 -2.69
C GLU A 90 -20.90 0.26 -2.74
N TYR A 91 -21.23 -0.35 -3.89
CA TYR A 91 -22.52 -1.01 -4.12
C TYR A 91 -22.41 -2.52 -4.41
N LEU A 92 -21.19 -3.03 -4.60
CA LEU A 92 -20.93 -4.41 -5.00
C LEU A 92 -21.42 -5.43 -3.96
N HIS A 93 -21.38 -5.07 -2.67
CA HIS A 93 -21.86 -5.92 -1.56
C HIS A 93 -23.30 -6.43 -1.76
N ARG A 94 -24.15 -5.72 -2.50
CA ARG A 94 -25.55 -6.11 -2.80
C ARG A 94 -25.64 -7.37 -3.66
N HIS A 95 -24.58 -7.72 -4.37
CA HIS A 95 -24.50 -8.89 -5.26
C HIS A 95 -23.70 -10.05 -4.67
N MET A 96 -23.20 -9.92 -3.44
CA MET A 96 -22.32 -10.93 -2.83
C MET A 96 -23.04 -12.24 -2.51
N MET A 97 -24.37 -12.24 -2.35
CA MET A 97 -25.14 -13.49 -2.21
C MET A 97 -25.05 -14.34 -3.49
N GLU A 98 -25.39 -13.73 -4.63
CA GLU A 98 -25.31 -14.37 -5.95
C GLU A 98 -23.88 -14.83 -6.24
N TRP A 99 -22.90 -13.97 -5.93
CA TRP A 99 -21.48 -14.29 -6.11
C TRP A 99 -21.09 -15.54 -5.30
N CYS A 100 -21.46 -15.62 -4.03
CA CYS A 100 -21.13 -16.75 -3.16
C CYS A 100 -21.77 -18.06 -3.65
N GLU A 101 -23.03 -18.02 -4.10
CA GLU A 101 -23.71 -19.20 -4.66
C GLU A 101 -23.02 -19.70 -5.92
N ASN A 102 -22.58 -18.78 -6.78
CA ASN A 102 -21.85 -19.11 -8.00
C ASN A 102 -20.45 -19.65 -7.67
N ALA A 103 -19.74 -19.04 -6.70
CA ALA A 103 -18.44 -19.51 -6.24
C ALA A 103 -18.52 -20.93 -5.65
N LEU A 104 -19.48 -21.20 -4.78
CA LEU A 104 -19.68 -22.54 -4.21
C LEU A 104 -20.01 -23.59 -5.29
N ARG A 105 -20.80 -23.22 -6.31
CA ARG A 105 -21.06 -24.12 -7.45
C ARG A 105 -19.78 -24.40 -8.24
N PHE A 106 -18.96 -23.38 -8.50
CA PHE A 106 -17.68 -23.53 -9.17
C PHE A 106 -16.72 -24.42 -8.36
N MET A 107 -16.58 -24.17 -7.07
CA MET A 107 -15.73 -24.95 -6.17
C MET A 107 -16.15 -26.42 -6.13
N LYS A 108 -17.45 -26.68 -5.99
CA LYS A 108 -18.01 -28.06 -5.99
C LYS A 108 -17.81 -28.77 -7.32
N LYS A 109 -18.05 -28.09 -8.45
CA LYS A 109 -17.87 -28.64 -9.79
C LYS A 109 -16.44 -29.09 -10.06
N ASN A 110 -15.47 -28.38 -9.50
CA ASN A 110 -14.04 -28.59 -9.71
C ASN A 110 -13.37 -29.35 -8.55
N ASP A 111 -14.14 -29.88 -7.59
CA ASP A 111 -13.65 -30.62 -6.41
C ASP A 111 -12.55 -29.86 -5.64
N LEU A 112 -12.77 -28.56 -5.37
CA LEU A 112 -11.80 -27.69 -4.71
C LEU A 112 -12.03 -27.66 -3.20
N ALA A 113 -10.97 -27.94 -2.44
CA ALA A 113 -10.92 -27.81 -0.98
C ALA A 113 -9.86 -26.78 -0.57
N TYR A 114 -10.15 -25.98 0.43
CA TYR A 114 -9.27 -24.88 0.89
C TYR A 114 -8.82 -25.09 2.34
N THR A 115 -7.60 -24.67 2.64
CA THR A 115 -7.07 -24.66 4.00
C THR A 115 -7.63 -23.49 4.81
N PHE A 116 -7.72 -22.32 4.18
CA PHE A 116 -8.30 -21.10 4.73
C PHE A 116 -8.73 -20.14 3.62
N ILE A 117 -9.49 -19.12 4.01
CA ILE A 117 -9.91 -18.00 3.16
C ILE A 117 -9.28 -16.72 3.71
N ASN A 118 -8.70 -15.88 2.83
CA ASN A 118 -8.36 -14.50 3.16
C ASN A 118 -9.10 -13.54 2.24
N SER A 119 -10.00 -12.74 2.80
CA SER A 119 -10.76 -11.74 2.07
C SER A 119 -10.15 -10.34 2.22
N HIS A 120 -10.21 -9.56 1.15
CA HIS A 120 -9.57 -8.26 1.02
C HIS A 120 -10.61 -7.18 0.72
N TYR A 121 -10.76 -6.22 1.64
CA TYR A 121 -11.77 -5.17 1.64
C TYR A 121 -13.18 -5.67 2.04
N TRP A 122 -14.09 -4.76 2.38
CA TRP A 122 -15.35 -5.09 3.04
C TRP A 122 -16.35 -5.87 2.17
N ASP A 123 -16.45 -5.60 0.86
CA ASP A 123 -17.30 -6.36 -0.07
C ASP A 123 -16.86 -7.83 -0.16
N ALA A 124 -15.55 -8.07 -0.33
CA ALA A 124 -14.99 -9.42 -0.26
C ALA A 124 -15.09 -10.03 1.15
N GLY A 125 -15.10 -9.21 2.20
CA GLY A 125 -15.34 -9.65 3.59
C GLY A 125 -16.71 -10.28 3.77
N VAL A 126 -17.76 -9.71 3.17
CA VAL A 126 -19.12 -10.28 3.14
C VAL A 126 -19.11 -11.66 2.46
N ALA A 127 -18.41 -11.79 1.34
CA ALA A 127 -18.26 -13.06 0.64
C ALA A 127 -17.46 -14.08 1.45
N GLY A 128 -16.33 -13.65 2.05
CA GLY A 128 -15.44 -14.49 2.86
C GLY A 128 -16.16 -15.13 4.04
N GLN A 129 -16.98 -14.36 4.76
CA GLN A 129 -17.79 -14.87 5.85
C GLN A 129 -18.68 -16.03 5.43
N ARG A 130 -19.45 -15.86 4.34
CA ARG A 130 -20.37 -16.88 3.86
C ARG A 130 -19.67 -18.12 3.34
N LEU A 131 -18.58 -17.95 2.60
CA LEU A 131 -17.81 -19.08 2.10
C LEU A 131 -17.16 -19.86 3.23
N SER A 132 -16.60 -19.17 4.23
CA SER A 132 -16.02 -19.80 5.43
C SER A 132 -17.04 -20.66 6.17
N GLU A 133 -18.25 -20.13 6.43
CA GLU A 133 -19.35 -20.87 7.05
C GLU A 133 -19.75 -22.13 6.24
N ALA A 134 -19.87 -21.98 4.89
CA ALA A 134 -20.26 -23.07 4.01
C ALA A 134 -19.19 -24.15 3.88
N LEU A 135 -17.93 -23.77 3.79
CA LEU A 135 -16.79 -24.68 3.60
C LEU A 135 -16.19 -25.18 4.93
N LYS A 136 -16.54 -24.55 6.05
CA LYS A 136 -16.02 -24.83 7.41
C LYS A 136 -14.49 -24.68 7.49
N VAL A 137 -13.98 -23.62 6.92
CA VAL A 137 -12.54 -23.27 6.94
C VAL A 137 -12.32 -21.92 7.60
N PRO A 138 -11.14 -21.66 8.22
CA PRO A 138 -10.83 -20.38 8.82
C PRO A 138 -10.97 -19.20 7.85
N HIS A 139 -11.49 -18.07 8.35
CA HIS A 139 -11.60 -16.82 7.61
C HIS A 139 -10.68 -15.75 8.21
N LEU A 140 -9.71 -15.32 7.41
CA LEU A 140 -8.87 -14.16 7.66
C LEU A 140 -9.42 -12.98 6.86
N HIS A 141 -9.40 -11.79 7.43
CA HIS A 141 -9.86 -10.59 6.73
C HIS A 141 -8.82 -9.47 6.78
N THR A 142 -8.50 -8.91 5.62
CA THR A 142 -7.59 -7.76 5.46
C THR A 142 -8.39 -6.55 4.97
N PRO A 143 -8.65 -5.53 5.81
CA PRO A 143 -9.50 -4.37 5.45
C PRO A 143 -8.96 -3.51 4.32
N HIS A 144 -7.66 -3.33 4.19
CA HIS A 144 -6.93 -2.35 3.36
C HIS A 144 -7.27 -0.89 3.65
N SER A 145 -8.55 -0.58 3.78
CA SER A 145 -9.08 0.72 4.18
C SER A 145 -10.24 0.50 5.15
N ILE A 146 -10.34 1.29 6.19
CA ILE A 146 -11.35 1.18 7.24
C ILE A 146 -12.35 2.32 7.12
N GLY A 147 -13.65 2.01 7.03
CA GLY A 147 -14.72 2.95 6.71
C GLY A 147 -14.83 4.11 7.69
N ILE A 148 -14.87 3.81 9.00
CA ILE A 148 -15.01 4.84 10.04
C ILE A 148 -13.82 5.81 10.06
N TRP A 149 -12.60 5.32 9.84
CA TRP A 149 -11.41 6.15 9.77
C TRP A 149 -11.42 7.02 8.50
N LYS A 150 -11.70 6.42 7.33
CA LYS A 150 -11.80 7.15 6.06
C LYS A 150 -12.86 8.25 6.15
N LYS A 151 -14.06 7.94 6.69
CA LYS A 151 -15.14 8.90 6.88
C LYS A 151 -14.69 10.08 7.73
N ARG A 152 -14.16 9.80 8.93
CA ARG A 152 -13.67 10.83 9.87
C ARG A 152 -12.64 11.74 9.23
N GLN A 153 -11.69 11.17 8.48
CA GLN A 153 -10.65 11.96 7.81
C GLN A 153 -11.23 12.88 6.74
N MET A 154 -12.12 12.34 5.89
CA MET A 154 -12.75 13.14 4.82
C MET A 154 -13.63 14.25 5.37
N GLU A 155 -14.41 14.00 6.43
CA GLU A 155 -15.24 15.01 7.09
C GLU A 155 -14.39 16.09 7.78
N THR A 156 -13.21 15.73 8.27
CA THR A 156 -12.24 16.69 8.85
C THR A 156 -11.62 17.55 7.77
N ASP A 157 -11.22 16.96 6.65
CA ASP A 157 -10.54 17.67 5.56
C ASP A 157 -11.50 18.55 4.74
N TYR A 158 -12.79 18.14 4.61
CA TYR A 158 -13.81 18.79 3.80
C TYR A 158 -15.17 18.80 4.51
N PRO A 159 -15.32 19.54 5.62
CA PRO A 159 -16.53 19.52 6.44
C PRO A 159 -17.79 19.98 5.68
N GLU A 160 -17.63 20.83 4.67
CA GLU A 160 -18.74 21.33 3.82
C GLU A 160 -19.32 20.25 2.89
N LYS A 161 -18.63 19.11 2.71
CA LYS A 161 -19.05 17.99 1.85
C LYS A 161 -19.54 16.77 2.62
N ALA A 162 -19.65 16.85 3.94
CA ALA A 162 -19.97 15.71 4.79
C ALA A 162 -21.23 14.94 4.35
N ASP A 163 -22.31 15.66 4.00
CA ASP A 163 -23.55 15.07 3.52
C ASP A 163 -23.39 14.37 2.15
N THR A 164 -22.51 14.90 1.29
CA THR A 164 -22.23 14.34 -0.04
C THR A 164 -21.46 13.02 0.08
N PHE A 165 -20.53 12.92 1.03
CA PHE A 165 -19.72 11.73 1.22
C PHE A 165 -20.53 10.48 1.57
N GLU A 166 -21.66 10.62 2.30
CA GLU A 166 -22.54 9.49 2.59
C GLU A 166 -23.18 8.93 1.31
N LEU A 167 -23.57 9.81 0.38
CA LEU A 167 -24.15 9.41 -0.90
C LEU A 167 -23.12 8.75 -1.84
N GLU A 168 -21.89 9.25 -1.83
CA GLU A 168 -20.82 8.76 -2.71
C GLU A 168 -20.21 7.46 -2.22
N PHE A 169 -19.94 7.35 -0.91
CA PHE A 169 -19.14 6.28 -0.34
C PHE A 169 -19.90 5.27 0.49
N ASN A 170 -21.22 5.46 0.71
CA ASN A 170 -22.10 4.56 1.44
C ASN A 170 -21.51 4.13 2.81
N PHE A 171 -20.98 5.09 3.56
CA PHE A 171 -20.25 4.85 4.80
C PHE A 171 -21.06 4.12 5.87
N LYS A 172 -22.33 4.47 6.01
CA LYS A 172 -23.21 3.85 7.02
C LYS A 172 -23.34 2.35 6.82
N GLU A 173 -23.64 1.92 5.60
CA GLU A 173 -23.79 0.50 5.25
C GLU A 173 -22.44 -0.23 5.31
N ARG A 174 -21.39 0.41 4.80
CA ARG A 174 -20.02 -0.11 4.86
C ARG A 174 -19.57 -0.37 6.31
N ILE A 175 -19.69 0.60 7.21
CA ILE A 175 -19.26 0.47 8.62
C ILE A 175 -20.05 -0.63 9.33
N GLN A 176 -21.36 -0.79 9.04
CA GLN A 176 -22.16 -1.88 9.58
C GLN A 176 -21.66 -3.25 9.12
N HIS A 177 -21.37 -3.42 7.83
CA HIS A 177 -20.81 -4.67 7.29
C HIS A 177 -19.41 -4.93 7.84
N GLU A 178 -18.53 -3.93 7.90
CA GLU A 178 -17.21 -4.07 8.51
C GLU A 178 -17.29 -4.59 9.95
N LEU A 179 -18.21 -4.05 10.77
CA LEU A 179 -18.40 -4.51 12.15
C LEU A 179 -18.80 -5.98 12.22
N ILE A 180 -19.70 -6.42 11.33
CA ILE A 180 -20.13 -7.83 11.26
C ILE A 180 -18.95 -8.71 10.83
N ILE A 181 -18.24 -8.35 9.78
CA ILE A 181 -17.09 -9.10 9.26
C ILE A 181 -16.02 -9.24 10.33
N TYR A 182 -15.60 -8.13 10.95
CA TYR A 182 -14.52 -8.13 11.96
C TYR A 182 -14.86 -8.94 13.21
N ARG A 183 -16.14 -9.09 13.54
CA ARG A 183 -16.60 -9.90 14.69
C ARG A 183 -16.79 -11.38 14.36
N SER A 184 -17.01 -11.71 13.09
CA SER A 184 -17.30 -13.07 12.64
C SER A 184 -16.10 -13.80 12.05
N CYS A 185 -15.11 -13.10 11.50
CA CYS A 185 -13.89 -13.74 11.01
C CYS A 185 -13.02 -14.22 12.18
N ASP A 186 -12.18 -15.21 11.93
CA ASP A 186 -11.27 -15.76 12.94
C ASP A 186 -10.16 -14.76 13.30
N MET A 187 -9.67 -14.00 12.29
CA MET A 187 -8.57 -13.06 12.45
C MET A 187 -8.71 -11.86 11.51
N VAL A 188 -8.39 -10.67 12.03
CA VAL A 188 -8.29 -9.43 11.23
C VAL A 188 -6.81 -9.08 11.04
N ILE A 189 -6.42 -8.81 9.81
CA ILE A 189 -5.06 -8.39 9.44
C ILE A 189 -5.02 -6.87 9.32
N ALA A 190 -4.49 -6.18 10.32
CA ALA A 190 -4.20 -4.76 10.23
C ALA A 190 -2.91 -4.53 9.43
N THR A 191 -2.92 -3.62 8.48
CA THR A 191 -1.71 -3.33 7.67
C THR A 191 -0.87 -2.18 8.23
N THR A 192 -1.39 -1.46 9.24
CA THR A 192 -0.68 -0.36 9.90
C THR A 192 -1.02 -0.29 11.40
N PRO A 193 -0.13 0.32 12.23
CA PRO A 193 -0.45 0.58 13.64
C PRO A 193 -1.71 1.44 13.83
N VAL A 194 -1.97 2.39 12.95
CA VAL A 194 -3.18 3.22 12.99
C VAL A 194 -4.44 2.38 12.76
N GLN A 195 -4.41 1.45 11.79
CA GLN A 195 -5.53 0.52 11.60
C GLN A 195 -5.75 -0.36 12.83
N LEU A 196 -4.67 -0.81 13.48
CA LEU A 196 -4.77 -1.59 14.70
C LEU A 196 -5.51 -0.82 15.80
N ASP A 197 -5.15 0.45 16.02
CA ASP A 197 -5.82 1.31 17.00
C ASP A 197 -7.30 1.51 16.67
N VAL A 198 -7.63 1.85 15.43
CA VAL A 198 -9.02 2.03 14.96
C VAL A 198 -9.85 0.74 15.16
N LEU A 199 -9.29 -0.42 14.86
CA LEU A 199 -9.97 -1.70 15.07
C LEU A 199 -10.26 -1.98 16.55
N ILE A 200 -9.37 -1.57 17.45
CA ILE A 200 -9.55 -1.72 18.89
C ILE A 200 -10.50 -0.65 19.43
N GLU A 201 -10.26 0.62 19.14
CA GLU A 201 -10.95 1.75 19.76
C GLU A 201 -12.34 1.99 19.19
N ASP A 202 -12.49 1.96 17.86
CA ASP A 202 -13.74 2.30 17.18
C ASP A 202 -14.64 1.07 16.95
N TYR A 203 -14.05 -0.12 16.65
CA TYR A 203 -14.82 -1.35 16.42
C TYR A 203 -14.88 -2.27 17.66
N GLY A 204 -14.13 -1.96 18.72
CA GLY A 204 -14.14 -2.71 19.98
C GLY A 204 -13.58 -4.13 19.88
N LEU A 205 -12.66 -4.38 18.93
CA LEU A 205 -12.06 -5.70 18.77
C LEU A 205 -11.03 -5.99 19.84
N LYS A 206 -10.92 -7.25 20.25
CA LYS A 206 -9.88 -7.68 21.19
C LYS A 206 -8.53 -7.80 20.46
N ARG A 207 -7.45 -7.28 21.07
CA ARG A 207 -6.10 -7.30 20.51
C ARG A 207 -5.65 -8.68 19.98
N LYS A 208 -6.05 -9.76 20.65
CA LYS A 208 -5.72 -11.14 20.25
C LYS A 208 -6.34 -11.61 18.94
N HIS A 209 -7.35 -10.91 18.41
CA HIS A 209 -8.01 -11.20 17.14
C HIS A 209 -7.43 -10.37 15.98
N ILE A 210 -6.46 -9.49 16.27
CA ILE A 210 -5.87 -8.60 15.27
C ILE A 210 -4.38 -8.90 15.17
N HIS A 211 -3.93 -9.17 13.95
CA HIS A 211 -2.52 -9.33 13.63
C HIS A 211 -2.07 -8.20 12.72
N MET A 212 -0.92 -7.58 13.04
CA MET A 212 -0.38 -6.53 12.21
C MET A 212 0.59 -7.12 11.21
N ILE A 213 0.22 -7.11 9.93
CA ILE A 213 1.05 -7.54 8.81
C ILE A 213 1.05 -6.41 7.78
N PRO A 214 2.14 -5.64 7.66
CA PRO A 214 2.22 -4.50 6.75
C PRO A 214 2.19 -4.94 5.29
N PRO A 215 1.89 -4.07 4.32
CA PRO A 215 2.05 -4.36 2.90
C PRO A 215 3.53 -4.51 2.51
N GLY A 216 3.80 -5.23 1.43
CA GLY A 216 5.14 -5.55 0.96
C GLY A 216 5.58 -4.79 -0.27
N TYR A 217 6.87 -4.89 -0.57
CA TYR A 217 7.49 -4.47 -1.82
C TYR A 217 8.25 -5.64 -2.45
N ASP A 218 8.59 -5.52 -3.75
CA ASP A 218 9.38 -6.52 -4.46
C ASP A 218 10.89 -6.28 -4.24
N ASP A 219 11.52 -7.11 -3.39
CA ASP A 219 12.93 -7.01 -3.04
C ASP A 219 13.89 -7.47 -4.15
N ASN A 220 13.39 -8.07 -5.23
CA ASN A 220 14.16 -8.32 -6.44
C ASN A 220 14.32 -7.07 -7.32
N ARG A 221 13.43 -6.09 -7.16
CA ARG A 221 13.43 -4.85 -7.92
C ARG A 221 14.03 -3.67 -7.14
N PHE A 222 13.63 -3.51 -5.87
CA PHE A 222 14.02 -2.38 -5.03
C PHE A 222 15.13 -2.81 -4.07
N PHE A 223 16.36 -2.40 -4.35
CA PHE A 223 17.55 -2.65 -3.54
C PHE A 223 18.60 -1.56 -3.79
N PRO A 224 19.53 -1.29 -2.83
CA PRO A 224 20.58 -0.31 -3.01
C PRO A 224 21.58 -0.72 -4.09
N VAL A 225 22.13 0.25 -4.80
CA VAL A 225 23.21 0.04 -5.80
C VAL A 225 24.51 0.72 -5.37
N SER A 226 25.60 0.43 -6.09
CA SER A 226 26.87 1.10 -5.87
C SER A 226 26.80 2.58 -6.21
N GLU A 227 27.70 3.41 -5.62
CA GLU A 227 27.74 4.84 -5.94
C GLU A 227 28.03 5.08 -7.43
N GLY A 228 28.86 4.27 -8.07
CA GLY A 228 29.11 4.37 -9.52
C GLY A 228 27.85 4.13 -10.35
N SER A 229 27.05 3.11 -10.00
CA SER A 229 25.77 2.86 -10.66
C SER A 229 24.78 4.01 -10.41
N ARG A 230 24.74 4.52 -9.18
CA ARG A 230 23.90 5.65 -8.81
C ARG A 230 24.21 6.91 -9.65
N GLN A 231 25.48 7.21 -9.88
CA GLN A 231 25.88 8.35 -10.69
C GLN A 231 25.40 8.22 -12.16
N MET A 232 25.46 7.03 -12.75
CA MET A 232 24.89 6.77 -14.08
C MET A 232 23.38 6.99 -14.12
N LEU A 233 22.65 6.54 -13.08
CA LEU A 233 21.21 6.77 -12.97
C LEU A 233 20.87 8.25 -12.80
N ARG A 234 21.64 9.01 -12.02
CA ARG A 234 21.48 10.47 -11.89
C ARG A 234 21.61 11.17 -13.25
N GLN A 235 22.60 10.77 -14.06
CA GLN A 235 22.76 11.31 -15.43
C GLN A 235 21.56 10.94 -16.31
N ARG A 236 21.08 9.69 -16.24
CA ARG A 236 19.93 9.21 -17.02
C ARG A 236 18.65 10.01 -16.71
N PHE A 237 18.38 10.32 -15.45
CA PHE A 237 17.20 11.08 -15.02
C PHE A 237 17.41 12.60 -15.00
N GLY A 238 18.59 13.10 -15.36
CA GLY A 238 18.91 14.53 -15.34
C GLY A 238 18.91 15.12 -13.92
N PHE A 239 19.29 14.32 -12.92
CA PHE A 239 19.34 14.74 -11.53
C PHE A 239 20.63 15.50 -11.23
N GLU A 240 20.50 16.80 -10.95
CA GLU A 240 21.59 17.69 -10.63
C GLU A 240 21.50 18.19 -9.18
N GLY A 241 22.63 18.54 -8.58
CA GLY A 241 22.70 19.07 -7.22
C GLY A 241 22.13 18.11 -6.17
N LYS A 242 21.43 18.65 -5.18
CA LYS A 242 20.74 17.90 -4.13
C LYS A 242 19.29 17.63 -4.53
N THR A 243 19.02 16.43 -4.97
CA THR A 243 17.73 16.06 -5.54
C THR A 243 16.76 15.53 -4.49
N VAL A 244 15.66 16.24 -4.28
CA VAL A 244 14.47 15.78 -3.55
C VAL A 244 13.47 15.18 -4.56
N LEU A 245 12.99 13.98 -4.30
CA LEU A 245 12.02 13.28 -5.14
C LEU A 245 10.71 13.10 -4.39
N ALA A 246 9.60 13.36 -5.04
CA ALA A 246 8.28 12.88 -4.67
C ALA A 246 7.62 12.21 -5.86
N LEU A 247 6.90 11.12 -5.63
CA LEU A 247 6.35 10.26 -6.68
C LEU A 247 4.95 9.77 -6.33
N GLY A 248 4.06 9.72 -7.31
CA GLY A 248 2.73 9.12 -7.18
C GLY A 248 1.66 9.80 -8.02
N ARG A 249 0.40 9.38 -7.81
CA ARG A 249 -0.75 9.94 -8.53
C ARG A 249 -0.98 11.41 -8.16
N LEU A 250 -1.51 12.18 -9.10
CA LEU A 250 -1.98 13.54 -8.84
C LEU A 250 -3.33 13.50 -8.09
N ALA A 251 -3.25 13.50 -6.77
CA ALA A 251 -4.41 13.50 -5.89
C ALA A 251 -4.17 14.47 -4.73
N THR A 252 -5.20 15.20 -4.32
CA THR A 252 -5.12 16.24 -3.29
C THR A 252 -4.55 15.71 -1.96
N ASN A 253 -4.91 14.46 -1.59
CA ASN A 253 -4.40 13.84 -0.36
C ASN A 253 -2.89 13.59 -0.36
N LYS A 254 -2.20 13.65 -1.52
CA LYS A 254 -0.75 13.45 -1.61
C LYS A 254 0.07 14.66 -1.16
N GLY A 255 -0.56 15.85 -1.01
CA GLY A 255 0.06 17.02 -0.40
C GLY A 255 1.25 17.59 -1.15
N TYR A 256 1.28 17.51 -2.48
CA TYR A 256 2.38 18.06 -3.28
C TYR A 256 2.47 19.59 -3.19
N ASP A 257 1.35 20.27 -2.96
CA ASP A 257 1.30 21.70 -2.67
C ASP A 257 2.00 22.03 -1.34
N LEU A 258 1.77 21.23 -0.29
CA LEU A 258 2.46 21.35 0.99
C LEU A 258 3.97 21.07 0.84
N LEU A 259 4.33 20.10 0.00
CA LEU A 259 5.72 19.81 -0.31
C LEU A 259 6.41 20.98 -1.00
N ILE A 260 5.76 21.62 -1.97
CA ILE A 260 6.29 22.83 -2.64
C ILE A 260 6.51 23.95 -1.63
N ASP A 261 5.59 24.14 -0.68
CA ASP A 261 5.75 25.13 0.40
C ASP A 261 6.95 24.81 1.31
N GLY A 262 7.07 23.56 1.78
CA GLY A 262 8.21 23.12 2.56
C GLY A 262 9.53 23.19 1.78
N PHE A 263 9.50 22.86 0.48
CA PHE A 263 10.66 22.97 -0.37
C PHE A 263 11.13 24.43 -0.57
N SER A 264 10.24 25.43 -0.53
CA SER A 264 10.65 26.83 -0.57
C SER A 264 11.60 27.18 0.58
N VAL A 265 11.35 26.67 1.78
CA VAL A 265 12.20 26.85 2.96
C VAL A 265 13.56 26.16 2.78
N LEU A 266 13.58 24.96 2.19
CA LEU A 266 14.83 24.26 1.85
C LEU A 266 15.62 25.05 0.81
N ALA A 267 14.98 25.48 -0.28
CA ALA A 267 15.62 26.13 -1.41
C ALA A 267 16.27 27.48 -1.09
N GLU A 268 15.79 28.17 -0.05
CA GLU A 268 16.42 29.38 0.48
C GLU A 268 17.76 29.07 1.17
N ARG A 269 17.88 27.93 1.84
CA ARG A 269 19.04 27.52 2.64
C ARG A 269 20.01 26.60 1.88
N GLU A 270 19.53 25.94 0.83
CA GLU A 270 20.27 25.05 -0.06
C GLU A 270 20.02 25.44 -1.52
N PRO A 271 20.77 26.39 -2.08
CA PRO A 271 20.54 26.90 -3.44
C PRO A 271 20.66 25.82 -4.54
N GLU A 272 21.45 24.76 -4.29
CA GLU A 272 21.63 23.63 -5.19
C GLU A 272 20.52 22.58 -5.12
N ALA A 273 19.56 22.73 -4.19
CA ALA A 273 18.47 21.80 -4.07
C ALA A 273 17.53 21.89 -5.29
N ARG A 274 17.07 20.72 -5.74
CA ARG A 274 16.07 20.54 -6.81
C ARG A 274 14.97 19.62 -6.31
N LEU A 275 13.73 19.96 -6.62
CA LEU A 275 12.56 19.12 -6.34
C LEU A 275 12.08 18.50 -7.65
N HIS A 276 12.11 17.19 -7.73
CA HIS A 276 11.53 16.43 -8.83
C HIS A 276 10.18 15.86 -8.40
N LEU A 277 9.13 16.30 -9.08
CA LEU A 277 7.76 15.81 -8.93
C LEU A 277 7.46 14.82 -10.07
N ALA A 278 7.67 13.54 -9.81
CA ALA A 278 7.33 12.45 -10.73
C ALA A 278 5.88 12.02 -10.50
N VAL A 279 4.95 12.86 -10.96
CA VAL A 279 3.54 12.79 -10.55
C VAL A 279 2.60 12.73 -11.76
N GLY A 280 1.44 12.08 -11.57
CA GLY A 280 0.42 11.87 -12.60
C GLY A 280 0.44 10.47 -13.18
N GLY A 281 -0.57 10.17 -14.00
CA GLY A 281 -0.66 8.94 -14.79
C GLY A 281 -0.15 9.14 -16.21
N GLU A 282 -0.02 8.06 -16.98
CA GLU A 282 0.31 8.10 -18.42
C GLU A 282 -0.75 8.89 -19.21
N ASN A 283 -2.02 8.73 -18.81
CA ASN A 283 -3.16 9.46 -19.34
C ASN A 283 -3.86 10.19 -18.20
N MET A 284 -3.59 11.49 -18.04
CA MET A 284 -4.20 12.30 -17.00
C MET A 284 -5.66 12.66 -17.35
N ASP A 285 -6.54 12.55 -16.37
CA ASP A 285 -7.91 13.05 -16.47
C ASP A 285 -7.99 14.57 -16.22
N GLU A 286 -9.21 15.12 -16.28
CA GLU A 286 -9.47 16.55 -16.08
C GLU A 286 -9.14 16.99 -14.65
N GLN A 287 -9.37 16.14 -13.65
CA GLN A 287 -9.08 16.42 -12.25
C GLN A 287 -7.57 16.46 -12.00
N GLU A 288 -6.82 15.48 -12.51
CA GLU A 288 -5.36 15.45 -12.42
C GLU A 288 -4.74 16.66 -13.13
N THR A 289 -5.26 17.02 -14.30
CA THR A 289 -4.82 18.21 -15.06
C THR A 289 -5.05 19.50 -14.26
N THR A 290 -6.18 19.60 -13.58
CA THR A 290 -6.50 20.76 -12.72
C THR A 290 -5.52 20.87 -11.56
N ILE A 291 -5.25 19.75 -10.87
CA ILE A 291 -4.28 19.70 -9.76
C ILE A 291 -2.88 20.08 -10.26
N LEU A 292 -2.44 19.55 -11.39
CA LEU A 292 -1.13 19.87 -11.96
C LEU A 292 -0.98 21.38 -12.25
N ASN A 293 -2.00 22.01 -12.80
CA ASN A 293 -2.00 23.45 -13.06
C ASN A 293 -1.91 24.26 -11.77
N GLN A 294 -2.66 23.89 -10.72
CA GLN A 294 -2.58 24.52 -9.42
C GLN A 294 -1.16 24.42 -8.80
N LEU A 295 -0.52 23.25 -8.92
CA LEU A 295 0.87 23.07 -8.47
C LEU A 295 1.86 23.94 -9.25
N LYS A 296 1.73 24.05 -10.57
CA LYS A 296 2.56 24.93 -11.41
C LYS A 296 2.38 26.42 -11.04
N ASP A 297 1.15 26.84 -10.79
CA ASP A 297 0.88 28.20 -10.34
C ASP A 297 1.49 28.47 -8.94
N ARG A 298 1.45 27.47 -8.04
CA ARG A 298 2.11 27.56 -6.73
C ARG A 298 3.62 27.73 -6.87
N VAL A 299 4.28 26.92 -7.69
CA VAL A 299 5.72 27.02 -8.00
C VAL A 299 6.07 28.42 -8.53
N LYS A 300 5.25 28.95 -9.44
CA LYS A 300 5.44 30.29 -10.00
C LYS A 300 5.28 31.38 -8.94
N SER A 301 4.27 31.29 -8.07
CA SER A 301 4.01 32.27 -7.00
C SER A 301 5.14 32.34 -5.96
N LEU A 302 5.87 31.23 -5.77
CA LEU A 302 7.00 31.13 -4.86
C LEU A 302 8.37 31.37 -5.55
N ASN A 303 8.39 31.73 -6.84
CA ASN A 303 9.61 31.93 -7.63
C ASN A 303 10.56 30.72 -7.63
N LEU A 304 10.00 29.50 -7.73
CA LEU A 304 10.74 28.23 -7.72
C LEU A 304 10.83 27.55 -9.11
N GLY A 305 10.54 28.28 -10.18
CA GLY A 305 10.40 27.71 -11.53
C GLY A 305 11.66 27.03 -12.08
N ASP A 306 12.85 27.42 -11.63
CA ASP A 306 14.14 26.81 -11.99
C ASP A 306 14.58 25.68 -11.05
N LYS A 307 13.84 25.45 -9.96
CA LYS A 307 14.20 24.49 -8.90
C LYS A 307 13.19 23.34 -8.76
N VAL A 308 11.97 23.48 -9.26
CA VAL A 308 10.92 22.46 -9.22
C VAL A 308 10.68 21.92 -10.63
N ILE A 309 10.97 20.66 -10.82
CA ILE A 309 10.86 19.93 -12.08
C ILE A 309 9.66 18.97 -12.03
N PHE A 310 8.73 19.13 -12.94
CA PHE A 310 7.63 18.19 -13.13
C PHE A 310 8.08 17.11 -14.11
N SER A 311 8.51 15.95 -13.61
CA SER A 311 9.06 14.84 -14.40
C SER A 311 7.98 13.99 -15.07
N GLY A 312 6.69 14.18 -14.69
CA GLY A 312 5.57 13.43 -15.24
C GLY A 312 5.51 11.97 -14.76
N TYR A 313 4.83 11.13 -15.52
CA TYR A 313 4.69 9.70 -15.26
C TYR A 313 6.04 8.99 -15.37
N VAL A 314 6.28 8.07 -14.45
CA VAL A 314 7.44 7.18 -14.46
C VAL A 314 6.93 5.76 -14.69
N ALA A 315 7.45 5.10 -15.73
CA ALA A 315 7.10 3.72 -16.03
C ALA A 315 7.50 2.77 -14.88
N ASP A 316 6.74 1.70 -14.70
CA ASP A 316 6.95 0.77 -13.58
C ASP A 316 8.37 0.18 -13.55
N GLU A 317 8.94 -0.12 -14.72
CA GLU A 317 10.32 -0.59 -14.87
C GLU A 317 11.39 0.41 -14.39
N ASP A 318 11.10 1.72 -14.46
CA ASP A 318 12.03 2.79 -14.08
C ASP A 318 11.92 3.20 -12.61
N LEU A 319 10.86 2.77 -11.91
CA LEU A 319 10.63 3.13 -10.50
C LEU A 319 11.81 2.82 -9.58
N PRO A 320 12.44 1.63 -9.62
CA PRO A 320 13.59 1.37 -8.76
C PRO A 320 14.77 2.31 -9.02
N ASP A 321 14.97 2.66 -10.28
CA ASP A 321 16.13 3.44 -10.71
C ASP A 321 15.97 4.93 -10.36
N ILE A 322 14.77 5.48 -10.49
CA ILE A 322 14.53 6.89 -10.10
C ILE A 322 14.67 7.08 -8.58
N TYR A 323 14.23 6.09 -7.74
CA TYR A 323 14.49 6.14 -6.32
C TYR A 323 15.99 6.11 -6.02
N ARG A 324 16.76 5.19 -6.62
CA ARG A 324 18.22 5.07 -6.44
C ARG A 324 18.96 6.34 -6.83
N ALA A 325 18.48 7.04 -7.83
CA ALA A 325 19.08 8.29 -8.32
C ALA A 325 18.89 9.47 -7.37
N ALA A 326 17.81 9.49 -6.58
CA ALA A 326 17.47 10.59 -5.70
C ALA A 326 18.36 10.66 -4.44
N ASP A 327 18.54 11.86 -3.89
CA ASP A 327 19.25 12.08 -2.63
C ASP A 327 18.31 12.01 -1.43
N LEU A 328 17.04 12.34 -1.63
CA LEU A 328 16.02 12.33 -0.60
C LEU A 328 14.66 12.02 -1.25
N PHE A 329 13.90 11.12 -0.65
CA PHE A 329 12.49 10.92 -1.00
C PHE A 329 11.60 11.55 0.06
N VAL A 330 10.49 12.19 -0.36
CA VAL A 330 9.54 12.83 0.57
C VAL A 330 8.13 12.34 0.30
N LEU A 331 7.51 11.81 1.34
CA LEU A 331 6.09 11.45 1.39
C LEU A 331 5.35 12.55 2.18
N SER A 332 4.75 13.50 1.47
CA SER A 332 4.11 14.71 2.03
C SER A 332 2.60 14.57 2.20
N SER A 333 2.06 13.37 2.13
CA SER A 333 0.62 13.14 2.12
C SER A 333 -0.09 13.73 3.34
N ARG A 334 -1.24 14.39 3.12
CA ARG A 334 -2.19 14.80 4.16
C ARG A 334 -2.75 13.61 4.91
N TYR A 335 -2.91 12.51 4.19
CA TYR A 335 -3.38 11.25 4.70
C TYR A 335 -2.77 10.11 3.87
N GLU A 336 -2.07 9.22 4.54
CA GLU A 336 -1.42 8.06 3.90
C GLU A 336 -1.62 6.80 4.76
N PRO A 337 -2.46 5.86 4.33
CA PRO A 337 -2.69 4.64 5.10
C PRO A 337 -1.41 3.90 5.46
N PHE A 338 -0.46 3.79 4.52
CA PHE A 338 0.80 3.11 4.79
C PHE A 338 2.02 3.83 4.20
N GLY A 339 2.07 4.11 2.89
CA GLY A 339 3.19 4.77 2.23
C GLY A 339 4.15 3.82 1.52
N MET A 340 3.62 3.00 0.60
CA MET A 340 4.41 2.05 -0.18
C MET A 340 5.60 2.70 -0.90
N THR A 341 5.39 3.86 -1.51
CA THR A 341 6.44 4.61 -2.21
C THR A 341 7.60 5.00 -1.30
N ALA A 342 7.33 5.29 -0.02
CA ALA A 342 8.38 5.56 0.96
C ALA A 342 9.16 4.29 1.32
N ILE A 343 8.51 3.13 1.40
CA ILE A 343 9.18 1.84 1.63
C ILE A 343 10.04 1.46 0.45
N GLU A 344 9.57 1.64 -0.77
CA GLU A 344 10.33 1.40 -2.01
C GLU A 344 11.56 2.30 -2.07
N ALA A 345 11.42 3.58 -1.72
CA ALA A 345 12.54 4.51 -1.60
C ALA A 345 13.57 4.05 -0.54
N MET A 346 13.10 3.70 0.67
CA MET A 346 13.95 3.16 1.74
C MET A 346 14.65 1.88 1.27
N ALA A 347 13.92 0.94 0.66
CA ALA A 347 14.46 -0.31 0.14
C ALA A 347 15.55 -0.09 -0.92
N SER A 348 15.42 0.96 -1.72
CA SER A 348 16.40 1.39 -2.73
C SER A 348 17.63 2.10 -2.14
N GLY A 349 17.65 2.32 -0.81
CA GLY A 349 18.75 2.99 -0.11
C GLY A 349 18.63 4.52 -0.09
N THR A 350 17.50 5.07 -0.46
CA THR A 350 17.25 6.51 -0.50
C THR A 350 16.76 7.00 0.87
N PRO A 351 17.46 7.94 1.54
CA PRO A 351 16.96 8.60 2.73
C PRO A 351 15.54 9.12 2.52
N THR A 352 14.68 8.97 3.52
CA THR A 352 13.24 9.23 3.36
C THR A 352 12.70 10.11 4.47
N VAL A 353 11.89 11.12 4.11
CA VAL A 353 11.03 11.89 5.03
C VAL A 353 9.60 11.40 4.85
N VAL A 354 8.94 11.06 5.94
CA VAL A 354 7.55 10.60 5.91
C VAL A 354 6.65 11.52 6.72
N THR A 355 5.41 11.67 6.25
CA THR A 355 4.37 12.41 6.97
C THR A 355 4.03 11.74 8.31
N ILE A 356 3.76 12.54 9.34
CA ILE A 356 3.19 12.06 10.61
C ILE A 356 1.69 11.71 10.49
N HIS A 357 1.04 12.07 9.38
CA HIS A 357 -0.37 11.78 9.09
C HIS A 357 -0.56 10.48 8.32
N GLY A 358 0.27 9.47 8.60
CA GLY A 358 0.23 8.16 7.95
C GLY A 358 0.45 7.01 8.91
N GLY A 359 0.56 5.79 8.36
CA GLY A 359 0.84 4.60 9.15
C GLY A 359 2.33 4.28 9.30
N LEU A 360 3.15 4.65 8.33
CA LEU A 360 4.56 4.23 8.26
C LEU A 360 5.42 4.84 9.37
N PHE A 361 5.19 6.11 9.77
CA PHE A 361 6.01 6.76 10.81
C PHE A 361 5.97 6.00 12.15
N ARG A 362 4.90 5.24 12.42
CA ARG A 362 4.77 4.39 13.62
C ARG A 362 5.39 2.99 13.47
N ALA A 363 5.81 2.63 12.26
CA ALA A 363 6.44 1.34 11.94
C ALA A 363 7.97 1.46 11.77
N VAL A 364 8.51 2.67 11.82
CA VAL A 364 9.94 2.98 11.65
C VAL A 364 10.42 3.98 12.71
N SER A 365 11.72 4.01 13.00
CA SER A 365 12.28 4.87 14.06
C SER A 365 12.86 6.16 13.46
N TYR A 366 12.56 7.31 14.11
CA TYR A 366 13.05 8.62 13.71
C TYR A 366 14.59 8.69 13.78
N GLY A 367 15.21 9.29 12.76
CA GLY A 367 16.66 9.51 12.68
C GLY A 367 17.49 8.23 12.49
N ARG A 368 16.86 7.06 12.56
CA ARG A 368 17.48 5.76 12.29
C ARG A 368 17.05 5.20 10.93
N HIS A 369 15.74 5.09 10.67
CA HIS A 369 15.18 4.50 9.45
C HIS A 369 14.65 5.56 8.49
N ALA A 370 13.99 6.59 9.01
CA ALA A 370 13.42 7.70 8.27
C ALA A 370 13.42 8.98 9.15
N LEU A 371 13.13 10.12 8.55
CA LEU A 371 12.76 11.34 9.25
C LEU A 371 11.26 11.54 9.17
N PHE A 372 10.69 12.27 10.13
CA PHE A 372 9.26 12.55 10.20
C PHE A 372 9.02 14.05 10.15
N ALA A 373 7.98 14.47 9.45
CA ALA A 373 7.58 15.87 9.38
C ALA A 373 6.07 16.02 9.37
N ASP A 374 5.58 17.12 9.90
CA ASP A 374 4.23 17.59 9.67
C ASP A 374 4.19 18.36 8.34
N PRO A 375 3.58 17.84 7.27
CA PRO A 375 3.52 18.54 6.00
C PRO A 375 2.71 19.84 6.05
N PHE A 376 1.81 20.02 7.03
CA PHE A 376 1.05 21.25 7.23
C PHE A 376 1.90 22.37 7.83
N ASP A 377 3.06 22.06 8.40
CA ASP A 377 4.07 23.02 8.83
C ASP A 377 5.22 23.04 7.82
N LYS A 378 5.24 24.06 6.95
CA LYS A 378 6.27 24.22 5.91
C LYS A 378 7.69 24.38 6.48
N GLU A 379 7.85 24.97 7.67
CA GLU A 379 9.16 25.13 8.32
C GLU A 379 9.66 23.77 8.84
N ASP A 380 8.80 22.98 9.51
CA ASP A 380 9.15 21.63 9.95
C ASP A 380 9.53 20.75 8.77
N LEU A 381 8.70 20.73 7.70
CA LEU A 381 8.98 19.95 6.50
C LEU A 381 10.28 20.39 5.81
N GLY A 382 10.49 21.70 5.63
CA GLY A 382 11.68 22.24 4.97
C GLY A 382 12.97 21.99 5.76
N ILE A 383 12.94 22.22 7.07
CA ILE A 383 14.08 21.96 7.96
C ILE A 383 14.37 20.46 8.04
N THR A 384 13.34 19.62 8.07
CA THR A 384 13.52 18.17 8.11
C THR A 384 14.16 17.65 6.83
N MET A 385 13.75 18.15 5.64
CA MET A 385 14.41 17.83 4.37
C MET A 385 15.88 18.27 4.33
N MET A 386 16.24 19.37 5.01
CA MET A 386 17.61 19.90 5.03
C MET A 386 18.57 19.03 5.85
N LYS A 387 18.08 18.35 6.91
CA LYS A 387 18.93 17.60 7.86
C LYS A 387 19.88 16.60 7.19
N PRO A 388 19.45 15.71 6.27
CA PRO A 388 20.35 14.78 5.60
C PRO A 388 21.41 15.47 4.75
N PHE A 389 21.09 16.61 4.16
CA PHE A 389 22.03 17.38 3.32
C PHE A 389 23.12 18.10 4.11
N LYS A 390 22.87 18.37 5.39
CA LYS A 390 23.85 19.03 6.28
C LYS A 390 24.67 18.03 7.10
N HIS A 391 24.16 16.80 7.27
CA HIS A 391 24.77 15.81 8.15
C HIS A 391 25.01 14.49 7.42
N GLU A 392 26.23 14.31 6.88
CA GLU A 392 26.62 13.14 6.10
C GLU A 392 26.44 11.81 6.88
N ARG A 393 26.77 11.81 8.20
CA ARG A 393 26.56 10.62 9.05
C ARG A 393 25.08 10.25 9.16
N LEU A 394 24.19 11.24 9.26
CA LEU A 394 22.74 11.02 9.27
C LEU A 394 22.27 10.47 7.92
N TYR A 395 22.72 11.07 6.81
CA TYR A 395 22.44 10.60 5.46
C TYR A 395 22.80 9.11 5.31
N GLY A 396 24.03 8.74 5.60
CA GLY A 396 24.52 7.37 5.51
C GLY A 396 23.77 6.40 6.45
N ARG A 397 23.35 6.85 7.64
CA ARG A 397 22.55 6.05 8.57
C ARG A 397 21.16 5.79 7.98
N LEU A 398 20.44 6.81 7.56
CA LEU A 398 19.10 6.69 6.96
C LEU A 398 19.12 5.79 5.75
N SER A 399 20.09 5.94 4.86
CA SER A 399 20.25 5.08 3.68
C SER A 399 20.41 3.60 4.06
N ARG A 400 21.38 3.26 4.92
CA ARG A 400 21.66 1.88 5.27
C ARG A 400 20.58 1.25 6.17
N MET A 401 20.20 1.95 7.24
CA MET A 401 19.26 1.39 8.22
C MET A 401 17.83 1.40 7.69
N GLY A 402 17.46 2.39 6.86
CA GLY A 402 16.18 2.41 6.14
C GLY A 402 16.05 1.21 5.21
N ALA A 403 17.06 0.95 4.37
CA ALA A 403 17.08 -0.21 3.48
C ALA A 403 17.03 -1.54 4.25
N HIS A 404 17.78 -1.64 5.36
CA HIS A 404 17.77 -2.83 6.21
C HIS A 404 16.38 -3.07 6.82
N LYS A 405 15.75 -2.04 7.37
CA LYS A 405 14.39 -2.13 7.96
C LYS A 405 13.35 -2.52 6.91
N ALA A 406 13.40 -1.88 5.73
CA ALA A 406 12.49 -2.21 4.64
C ALA A 406 12.64 -3.70 4.25
N ARG A 407 13.86 -4.19 4.10
CA ARG A 407 14.15 -5.57 3.70
C ARG A 407 13.77 -6.61 4.76
N SER A 408 13.91 -6.30 6.05
CA SER A 408 13.60 -7.25 7.13
C SER A 408 12.11 -7.41 7.39
N LEU A 409 11.27 -6.38 7.10
CA LEU A 409 9.86 -6.38 7.51
C LEU A 409 8.85 -6.29 6.37
N PHE A 410 9.22 -5.63 5.26
CA PHE A 410 8.24 -5.23 4.25
C PHE A 410 8.40 -5.97 2.92
N THR A 411 9.08 -7.11 2.88
CA THR A 411 9.14 -7.95 1.68
C THR A 411 7.86 -8.78 1.53
N TRP A 412 7.41 -8.99 0.31
CA TRP A 412 6.24 -9.85 0.06
C TRP A 412 6.43 -11.26 0.58
N THR A 413 7.65 -11.81 0.51
CA THR A 413 7.97 -13.13 1.07
C THR A 413 7.78 -13.15 2.59
N GLY A 414 8.29 -12.13 3.30
CA GLY A 414 8.12 -12.00 4.75
C GLY A 414 6.65 -11.88 5.15
N ILE A 415 5.85 -11.14 4.37
CA ILE A 415 4.42 -10.97 4.59
C ILE A 415 3.66 -12.29 4.39
N ALA A 416 3.93 -13.03 3.32
CA ALA A 416 3.32 -14.33 3.10
C ALA A 416 3.66 -15.32 4.24
N GLN A 417 4.92 -15.33 4.70
CA GLN A 417 5.34 -16.14 5.84
C GLN A 417 4.66 -15.75 7.15
N GLN A 418 4.47 -14.44 7.40
CA GLN A 418 3.74 -13.94 8.58
C GLN A 418 2.27 -14.35 8.52
N LEU A 419 1.61 -14.24 7.36
CA LEU A 419 0.23 -14.66 7.17
C LEU A 419 0.07 -16.16 7.48
N LEU A 420 0.96 -17.00 6.96
CA LEU A 420 0.97 -18.44 7.23
C LEU A 420 1.23 -18.74 8.71
N ALA A 421 2.16 -18.00 9.36
CA ALA A 421 2.43 -18.15 10.79
C ALA A 421 1.19 -17.86 11.64
N VAL A 422 0.39 -16.83 11.28
CA VAL A 422 -0.88 -16.52 11.94
C VAL A 422 -1.86 -17.69 11.84
N VAL A 423 -2.04 -18.24 10.64
CA VAL A 423 -2.95 -19.38 10.39
C VAL A 423 -2.52 -20.62 11.16
N GLU A 424 -1.23 -20.90 11.22
CA GLU A 424 -0.65 -22.07 11.86
C GLU A 424 -0.44 -21.89 13.36
N GLY A 425 -0.75 -20.72 13.94
CA GLY A 425 -0.54 -20.41 15.36
C GLY A 425 0.94 -20.37 15.76
N ARG A 426 1.86 -20.14 14.78
CA ARG A 426 3.28 -19.99 15.05
C ARG A 426 3.60 -18.56 15.52
N PRO A 427 4.68 -18.34 16.30
CA PRO A 427 5.14 -17.01 16.64
C PRO A 427 5.41 -16.15 15.40
N MET A 428 4.91 -14.93 15.38
CA MET A 428 5.21 -13.93 14.34
C MET A 428 6.52 -13.20 14.64
N MET A 429 7.24 -12.77 13.60
CA MET A 429 8.32 -11.81 13.78
C MET A 429 7.73 -10.47 14.26
N PRO A 430 8.25 -9.86 15.34
CA PRO A 430 7.74 -8.59 15.83
C PRO A 430 8.00 -7.49 14.78
N VAL A 431 6.95 -6.76 14.41
CA VAL A 431 7.05 -5.60 13.50
C VAL A 431 7.77 -4.43 14.17
N LEU A 432 7.65 -4.36 15.50
CA LEU A 432 8.36 -3.41 16.36
C LEU A 432 9.05 -4.20 17.46
N GLU A 433 10.38 -4.19 17.50
CA GLU A 433 11.11 -4.65 18.68
C GLU A 433 11.10 -3.53 19.72
N GLU A 434 10.89 -3.88 20.99
CA GLU A 434 11.02 -2.90 22.11
C GLU A 434 12.43 -2.27 22.13
N SER A 435 13.44 -2.97 21.62
CA SER A 435 14.79 -2.47 21.42
C SER A 435 14.90 -1.32 20.42
N ASP A 436 13.96 -1.17 19.49
CA ASP A 436 13.94 -0.04 18.54
C ASP A 436 13.70 1.32 19.23
N TRP A 437 13.19 1.31 20.47
CA TRP A 437 12.94 2.51 21.29
C TRP A 437 14.01 2.74 22.38
N ALA A 438 14.85 1.73 22.67
CA ALA A 438 15.62 1.66 23.91
C ALA A 438 17.10 2.10 23.80
N GLU A 439 17.64 2.43 22.61
CA GLU A 439 18.99 2.96 22.55
C GLU A 439 19.00 4.49 22.65
N PRO A 440 19.45 5.04 23.80
CA PRO A 440 19.72 6.49 23.90
C PRO A 440 20.81 6.86 22.88
N TRP A 441 20.68 8.06 22.35
CA TRP A 441 21.71 8.71 21.54
C TRP A 441 23.05 8.68 22.29
N ASN A 442 23.91 7.74 21.95
CA ASN A 442 25.28 7.80 22.41
C ASN A 442 26.07 8.59 21.36
N ASP A 443 26.23 9.87 21.61
CA ASP A 443 27.11 10.77 20.85
C ASP A 443 28.61 10.50 21.16
N GLY A 444 28.94 9.24 21.39
CA GLY A 444 30.29 8.82 21.70
C GLY A 444 30.99 8.23 20.46
N ASP A 445 31.94 9.02 19.98
CA ASP A 445 33.03 8.89 19.01
C ASP A 445 32.76 9.40 17.61
#